data_0b02c7a23557d4b499a64ab8fd774b3d
#
_entry.id   0b02c7a23557d4b499a64ab8fd774b3d
#
_cell.length_a   1.000
_cell.length_b   1.000
_cell.length_c   1.000
_cell.angle_alpha   90.00
_cell.angle_beta   90.00
_cell.angle_gamma   90.00
#
_symmetry.space_group_name_H-M   'P 1'
#
loop_
_entity.id
_entity.type
_entity.pdbx_description
1 polymer ?
#
loop_
_entity_poly.entity_id
_entity_poly.type
_entity_poly.pdbx_seq_one_letter_code
_entity_poly.pdbx_strand_id
1 'polypeptide(L)'
;MAFKSGKYFFDDVDLQYKRVRLPFSRRLLRFAVWFAASVIMFFIYRYAFTKTFGSPEEARLMSSIETVMLELNMIDREMDDMIERLNEFRLSDDHRYRPVLEMDTLPSNFRQPATGGIERYGELTGFINSGTLLELVNKRDHIATQLNLQNESFRAISDKTTEWRRQMEYLPII
;
A
#
# COMPACT_ATOMS: atom_id res chain seq x y z
N MET A 1 -3.67 -71.03 8.28
CA MET A 1 -4.53 -71.50 7.17
C MET A 1 -5.72 -70.56 7.05
N ALA A 2 -5.78 -69.70 5.98
CA ALA A 2 -6.85 -68.74 5.84
C ALA A 2 -7.99 -69.39 5.05
N PHE A 3 -9.15 -69.56 5.70
CA PHE A 3 -10.38 -70.03 5.06
C PHE A 3 -10.85 -68.95 4.05
N LYS A 4 -10.66 -69.20 2.78
CA LYS A 4 -11.20 -68.40 1.69
C LYS A 4 -12.71 -68.68 1.57
N SER A 5 -13.55 -67.89 2.21
CA SER A 5 -14.98 -67.91 2.11
C SER A 5 -15.42 -67.63 0.68
N GLY A 6 -15.72 -68.66 -0.07
CA GLY A 6 -16.30 -68.60 -1.41
C GLY A 6 -17.84 -68.63 -1.32
N LYS A 7 -18.54 -67.72 -1.98
CA LYS A 7 -19.97 -67.82 -2.13
C LYS A 7 -20.30 -68.81 -3.20
N TYR A 8 -21.12 -69.81 -2.86
CA TYR A 8 -21.59 -70.89 -3.77
C TYR A 8 -23.07 -70.64 -4.06
N PHE A 9 -23.46 -70.87 -5.28
CA PHE A 9 -24.85 -70.87 -5.71
C PHE A 9 -25.19 -72.32 -6.10
N PHE A 10 -26.36 -72.77 -5.64
CA PHE A 10 -26.88 -74.10 -6.00
C PHE A 10 -27.62 -73.96 -7.34
N ASP A 11 -27.20 -74.74 -8.32
CA ASP A 11 -27.80 -74.79 -9.66
C ASP A 11 -28.81 -75.96 -9.67
N ASP A 12 -30.10 -75.64 -9.71
CA ASP A 12 -31.18 -76.66 -9.65
C ASP A 12 -31.23 -77.56 -10.90
N VAL A 13 -30.56 -77.14 -11.98
CA VAL A 13 -30.55 -77.94 -13.26
C VAL A 13 -29.47 -79.02 -13.20
N ASP A 14 -28.28 -78.69 -12.65
CA ASP A 14 -27.14 -79.60 -12.61
C ASP A 14 -26.95 -80.26 -11.22
N LEU A 15 -27.78 -79.91 -10.26
CA LEU A 15 -27.71 -80.38 -8.84
C LEU A 15 -26.32 -80.23 -8.21
N GLN A 16 -25.56 -79.20 -8.62
CA GLN A 16 -24.20 -78.98 -8.14
C GLN A 16 -24.00 -77.56 -7.62
N TYR A 17 -23.11 -77.42 -6.62
CA TYR A 17 -22.73 -76.08 -6.12
C TYR A 17 -21.70 -75.50 -7.06
N LYS A 18 -22.08 -74.45 -7.82
CA LYS A 18 -21.16 -73.69 -8.67
C LYS A 18 -20.60 -72.47 -7.92
N ARG A 19 -19.30 -72.28 -8.02
CA ARG A 19 -18.60 -71.17 -7.40
C ARG A 19 -18.92 -69.88 -8.13
N VAL A 20 -19.56 -68.91 -7.47
CA VAL A 20 -19.81 -67.60 -8.10
C VAL A 20 -18.48 -66.81 -8.15
N ARG A 21 -17.88 -66.77 -9.32
CA ARG A 21 -16.80 -65.85 -9.61
C ARG A 21 -17.42 -64.50 -9.92
N LEU A 22 -17.31 -63.54 -8.94
CA LEU A 22 -17.71 -62.19 -9.18
C LEU A 22 -16.84 -61.64 -10.34
N PRO A 23 -17.46 -61.18 -11.46
CA PRO A 23 -16.67 -60.69 -12.57
C PRO A 23 -15.80 -59.52 -12.12
N PHE A 24 -14.53 -59.53 -12.58
CA PHE A 24 -13.50 -58.52 -12.23
C PHE A 24 -14.01 -57.09 -12.42
N SER A 25 -14.88 -56.88 -13.40
CA SER A 25 -15.55 -55.58 -13.69
C SER A 25 -16.35 -55.04 -12.52
N ARG A 26 -17.05 -55.88 -11.72
CA ARG A 26 -17.80 -55.39 -10.54
C ARG A 26 -16.87 -54.96 -9.38
N ARG A 27 -15.69 -55.55 -9.27
CA ARG A 27 -14.70 -55.09 -8.29
C ARG A 27 -14.08 -53.78 -8.72
N LEU A 28 -13.71 -53.68 -10.00
CA LEU A 28 -13.19 -52.46 -10.59
C LEU A 28 -14.18 -51.29 -10.46
N LEU A 29 -15.47 -51.56 -10.75
CA LEU A 29 -16.51 -50.54 -10.58
C LEU A 29 -16.62 -50.04 -9.16
N ARG A 30 -16.53 -50.91 -8.16
CA ARG A 30 -16.54 -50.46 -6.75
C ARG A 30 -15.34 -49.61 -6.41
N PHE A 31 -14.13 -49.98 -6.86
CA PHE A 31 -12.94 -49.15 -6.71
C PHE A 31 -13.07 -47.81 -7.39
N ALA A 32 -13.63 -47.77 -8.62
CA ALA A 32 -13.86 -46.53 -9.34
C ALA A 32 -14.84 -45.61 -8.58
N VAL A 33 -15.94 -46.15 -8.02
CA VAL A 33 -16.90 -45.38 -7.22
C VAL A 33 -16.25 -44.81 -5.95
N TRP A 34 -15.45 -45.62 -5.23
CA TRP A 34 -14.75 -45.16 -4.04
C TRP A 34 -13.70 -44.09 -4.37
N PHE A 35 -12.99 -44.27 -5.48
CA PHE A 35 -12.04 -43.27 -5.96
C PHE A 35 -12.72 -41.97 -6.35
N ALA A 36 -13.81 -42.04 -7.09
CA ALA A 36 -14.61 -40.86 -7.45
C ALA A 36 -15.14 -40.12 -6.19
N ALA A 37 -15.64 -40.86 -5.21
CA ALA A 37 -16.10 -40.28 -3.94
C ALA A 37 -14.95 -39.60 -3.18
N SER A 38 -13.76 -40.19 -3.17
CA SER A 38 -12.55 -39.59 -2.56
C SER A 38 -12.15 -38.30 -3.25
N VAL A 39 -12.17 -38.26 -4.58
CA VAL A 39 -11.85 -37.05 -5.36
C VAL A 39 -12.86 -35.94 -5.09
N ILE A 40 -14.17 -36.27 -5.06
CA ILE A 40 -15.20 -35.27 -4.74
C ILE A 40 -15.00 -34.73 -3.32
N MET A 41 -14.73 -35.60 -2.34
CA MET A 41 -14.50 -35.18 -0.96
C MET A 41 -13.24 -34.28 -0.84
N PHE A 42 -12.19 -34.57 -1.61
CA PHE A 42 -10.99 -33.75 -1.68
C PHE A 42 -11.30 -32.32 -2.20
N PHE A 43 -12.10 -32.20 -3.26
CA PHE A 43 -12.48 -30.89 -3.78
C PHE A 43 -13.38 -30.12 -2.81
N ILE A 44 -14.32 -30.77 -2.14
CA ILE A 44 -15.16 -30.16 -1.11
C ILE A 44 -14.28 -29.66 0.04
N TYR A 45 -13.36 -30.48 0.52
CA TYR A 45 -12.45 -30.11 1.61
C TYR A 45 -11.54 -28.93 1.19
N ARG A 46 -10.96 -28.97 0.00
CA ARG A 46 -10.16 -27.88 -0.54
C ARG A 46 -10.95 -26.58 -0.62
N TYR A 47 -12.18 -26.65 -1.14
CA TYR A 47 -13.06 -25.48 -1.24
C TYR A 47 -13.43 -24.92 0.14
N ALA A 48 -13.80 -25.76 1.06
CA ALA A 48 -14.10 -25.35 2.44
C ALA A 48 -12.88 -24.76 3.14
N PHE A 49 -11.70 -25.34 2.95
CA PHE A 49 -10.45 -24.88 3.55
C PHE A 49 -10.05 -23.49 3.01
N THR A 50 -10.09 -23.29 1.68
CA THR A 50 -9.77 -21.98 1.09
C THR A 50 -10.76 -20.90 1.50
N LYS A 51 -12.05 -21.25 1.68
CA LYS A 51 -13.06 -20.28 2.11
C LYS A 51 -12.95 -19.91 3.59
N THR A 52 -12.45 -20.82 4.43
CA THR A 52 -12.40 -20.62 5.91
C THR A 52 -11.07 -20.01 6.35
N PHE A 53 -9.97 -20.37 5.70
CA PHE A 53 -8.63 -19.93 6.09
C PHE A 53 -8.04 -18.83 5.18
N GLY A 54 -8.77 -18.43 4.13
CA GLY A 54 -8.25 -17.52 3.11
C GLY A 54 -7.12 -18.14 2.29
N SER A 55 -6.77 -17.50 1.21
CA SER A 55 -5.59 -17.87 0.44
C SER A 55 -4.34 -17.33 1.15
N PRO A 56 -3.24 -18.10 1.28
CA PRO A 56 -1.98 -17.58 1.82
C PRO A 56 -1.44 -16.38 1.01
N GLU A 57 -1.85 -16.24 -0.24
CA GLU A 57 -1.56 -15.08 -1.08
C GLU A 57 -2.36 -13.84 -0.63
N GLU A 58 -3.63 -14.00 -0.30
CA GLU A 58 -4.46 -12.91 0.24
C GLU A 58 -3.91 -12.40 1.57
N ALA A 59 -3.47 -13.29 2.46
CA ALA A 59 -2.85 -12.91 3.72
C ALA A 59 -1.54 -12.13 3.51
N ARG A 60 -0.72 -12.53 2.54
CA ARG A 60 0.51 -11.80 2.17
C ARG A 60 0.21 -10.45 1.53
N LEU A 61 -0.77 -10.39 0.63
CA LEU A 61 -1.20 -9.12 0.03
C LEU A 61 -1.74 -8.17 1.11
N MET A 62 -2.56 -8.67 2.02
CA MET A 62 -3.13 -7.86 3.10
C MET A 62 -2.04 -7.31 4.02
N SER A 63 -1.05 -8.13 4.41
CA SER A 63 0.10 -7.66 5.20
C SER A 63 0.96 -6.65 4.44
N SER A 64 1.13 -6.82 3.13
CA SER A 64 1.87 -5.84 2.30
C SER A 64 1.13 -4.50 2.19
N ILE A 65 -0.19 -4.54 2.02
CA ILE A 65 -1.02 -3.33 2.02
C ILE A 65 -0.95 -2.63 3.38
N GLU A 66 -1.03 -3.37 4.48
CA GLU A 66 -0.91 -2.81 5.83
C GLU A 66 0.45 -2.13 6.05
N THR A 67 1.54 -2.76 5.61
CA THR A 67 2.88 -2.17 5.69
C THR A 67 2.98 -0.88 4.88
N VAL A 68 2.50 -0.88 3.64
CA VAL A 68 2.48 0.33 2.79
C VAL A 68 1.64 1.44 3.43
N MET A 69 0.51 1.10 4.03
CA MET A 69 -0.33 2.08 4.74
C MET A 69 0.38 2.69 5.94
N LEU A 70 1.13 1.89 6.69
CA LEU A 70 1.95 2.39 7.81
C LEU A 70 3.05 3.33 7.31
N GLU A 71 3.73 2.98 6.21
CA GLU A 71 4.75 3.84 5.60
C GLU A 71 4.14 5.16 5.08
N LEU A 72 2.98 5.12 4.42
CA LEU A 72 2.28 6.33 3.98
C LEU A 72 1.92 7.24 5.16
N ASN A 73 1.45 6.69 6.27
CA ASN A 73 1.15 7.45 7.48
C ASN A 73 2.41 8.05 8.13
N MET A 74 3.56 7.39 8.04
CA MET A 74 4.83 7.95 8.51
C MET A 74 5.26 9.12 7.62
N ILE A 75 5.19 8.96 6.30
CA ILE A 75 5.49 10.02 5.33
C ILE A 75 4.59 11.24 5.55
N ASP A 76 3.31 11.01 5.82
CA ASP A 76 2.35 12.09 6.09
C ASP A 76 2.77 12.92 7.32
N ARG A 77 3.17 12.27 8.41
CA ARG A 77 3.68 12.95 9.62
C ARG A 77 5.00 13.69 9.35
N GLU A 78 5.92 13.10 8.59
CA GLU A 78 7.15 13.77 8.23
C GLU A 78 6.90 15.03 7.39
N MET A 79 5.90 14.98 6.50
CA MET A 79 5.49 16.15 5.73
C MET A 79 4.87 17.24 6.61
N ASP A 80 4.07 16.87 7.61
CA ASP A 80 3.52 17.83 8.58
C ASP A 80 4.63 18.50 9.40
N ASP A 81 5.62 17.74 9.85
CA ASP A 81 6.81 18.28 10.54
C ASP A 81 7.61 19.23 9.62
N MET A 82 7.73 18.91 8.33
CA MET A 82 8.38 19.80 7.35
C MET A 82 7.61 21.12 7.18
N ILE A 83 6.29 21.06 7.13
CA ILE A 83 5.43 22.25 7.03
C ILE A 83 5.58 23.12 8.27
N GLU A 84 5.63 22.53 9.47
CA GLU A 84 5.86 23.25 10.73
C GLU A 84 7.22 23.97 10.72
N ARG A 85 8.29 23.27 10.36
CA ARG A 85 9.64 23.88 10.24
C ARG A 85 9.71 24.98 9.21
N LEU A 86 9.05 24.82 8.05
CA LEU A 86 8.97 25.89 7.06
C LEU A 86 8.25 27.12 7.59
N ASN A 87 7.20 26.94 8.40
CA ASN A 87 6.52 28.04 9.09
C ASN A 87 7.42 28.73 10.12
N GLU A 88 8.23 27.98 10.88
CA GLU A 88 9.22 28.55 11.80
C GLU A 88 10.28 29.38 11.05
N PHE A 89 10.80 28.86 9.94
CA PHE A 89 11.74 29.63 9.10
C PHE A 89 11.10 30.90 8.58
N ARG A 90 9.84 30.86 8.14
CA ARG A 90 9.08 32.02 7.71
C ARG A 90 8.96 33.07 8.81
N LEU A 91 8.58 32.64 10.02
CA LEU A 91 8.46 33.55 11.16
C LEU A 91 9.80 34.20 11.53
N SER A 92 10.89 33.41 11.47
CA SER A 92 12.24 33.93 11.69
C SER A 92 12.68 34.92 10.63
N ASP A 93 12.33 34.66 9.37
CA ASP A 93 12.54 35.56 8.24
C ASP A 93 11.83 36.90 8.45
N ASP A 94 10.52 36.85 8.70
CA ASP A 94 9.68 38.04 8.83
C ASP A 94 9.97 38.87 10.11
N HIS A 95 10.32 38.24 11.23
CA HIS A 95 10.45 38.90 12.50
C HIS A 95 11.91 39.18 12.93
N ARG A 96 12.88 38.48 12.40
CA ARG A 96 14.28 38.60 12.80
C ARG A 96 15.15 39.21 11.69
N TYR A 97 15.13 38.63 10.50
CA TYR A 97 16.08 39.01 9.45
C TYR A 97 15.65 40.25 8.69
N ARG A 98 14.40 40.30 8.22
CA ARG A 98 13.90 41.41 7.42
C ARG A 98 13.87 42.74 8.13
N PRO A 99 13.38 42.87 9.38
CA PRO A 99 13.39 44.12 10.12
C PRO A 99 14.80 44.68 10.36
N VAL A 100 15.77 43.80 10.63
CA VAL A 100 17.19 44.23 10.83
C VAL A 100 17.80 44.83 9.59
N LEU A 101 17.38 44.33 8.42
CA LEU A 101 17.87 44.77 7.09
C LEU A 101 16.98 45.85 6.45
N GLU A 102 16.01 46.38 7.19
CA GLU A 102 15.02 47.35 6.68
C GLU A 102 14.30 46.89 5.41
N MET A 103 13.99 45.57 5.38
CA MET A 103 13.25 44.94 4.28
C MET A 103 11.78 44.74 4.66
N ASP A 104 10.90 44.97 3.70
CA ASP A 104 9.48 44.69 3.88
C ASP A 104 9.20 43.18 4.03
N THR A 105 8.16 42.84 4.80
CA THR A 105 7.68 41.47 4.90
C THR A 105 7.10 41.00 3.56
N LEU A 106 7.25 39.72 3.25
CA LEU A 106 6.65 39.16 2.04
C LEU A 106 5.12 39.16 2.13
N PRO A 107 4.41 39.70 1.12
CA PRO A 107 2.94 39.69 1.12
C PRO A 107 2.38 38.27 1.21
N SER A 108 1.31 38.10 1.96
CA SER A 108 0.67 36.80 2.17
C SER A 108 0.19 36.13 0.86
N ASN A 109 -0.12 36.93 -0.15
CA ASN A 109 -0.56 36.46 -1.48
C ASN A 109 0.51 35.64 -2.22
N PHE A 110 1.78 35.93 -2.02
CA PHE A 110 2.89 35.17 -2.60
C PHE A 110 3.11 33.82 -1.93
N ARG A 111 2.54 33.66 -0.71
CA ARG A 111 2.75 32.48 0.14
C ARG A 111 1.62 31.45 0.04
N GLN A 112 0.54 31.79 -0.62
CA GLN A 112 -0.53 30.81 -0.87
C GLN A 112 -0.15 29.97 -2.09
N PRO A 113 -0.04 28.66 -1.95
CA PRO A 113 0.14 27.81 -3.12
C PRO A 113 -1.05 28.06 -4.05
N ALA A 114 -0.77 28.26 -5.31
CA ALA A 114 -1.81 28.23 -6.31
C ALA A 114 -2.46 26.83 -6.24
N THR A 115 -3.66 26.76 -5.63
CA THR A 115 -4.48 25.55 -5.55
C THR A 115 -5.03 25.21 -6.95
N GLY A 116 -4.13 25.11 -7.92
CA GLY A 116 -4.43 24.77 -9.29
C GLY A 116 -4.11 23.33 -9.57
N GLY A 117 -5.10 22.45 -9.54
CA GLY A 117 -4.97 21.24 -10.24
C GLY A 117 -5.45 19.95 -9.59
N ILE A 118 -6.73 19.86 -9.30
CA ILE A 118 -7.41 18.56 -9.11
C ILE A 118 -7.24 17.66 -10.35
N GLU A 119 -7.06 18.24 -11.54
CA GLU A 119 -6.86 17.48 -12.79
C GLU A 119 -5.45 16.90 -12.99
N ARG A 120 -4.44 17.43 -12.31
CA ARG A 120 -3.04 16.98 -12.52
C ARG A 120 -2.82 15.52 -12.08
N TYR A 121 -3.64 15.00 -11.20
CA TYR A 121 -3.52 13.65 -10.60
C TYR A 121 -4.74 12.78 -10.83
N GLY A 122 -5.48 13.00 -11.91
CA GLY A 122 -6.66 12.19 -12.29
C GLY A 122 -6.37 10.69 -12.39
N GLU A 123 -5.15 10.31 -12.73
CA GLU A 123 -4.71 8.90 -12.77
C GLU A 123 -4.70 8.22 -11.40
N LEU A 124 -4.59 8.98 -10.32
CA LEU A 124 -4.59 8.44 -8.95
C LEU A 124 -6.00 8.15 -8.42
N THR A 125 -7.05 8.65 -9.08
CA THR A 125 -8.44 8.49 -8.61
C THR A 125 -8.99 7.06 -8.73
N GLY A 126 -8.28 6.17 -9.44
CA GLY A 126 -8.66 4.75 -9.65
C GLY A 126 -8.16 3.78 -8.59
N PHE A 127 -7.36 4.20 -7.62
CA PHE A 127 -6.78 3.32 -6.62
C PHE A 127 -7.58 3.29 -5.32
N ILE A 128 -7.48 2.17 -4.57
CA ILE A 128 -8.23 1.91 -3.33
C ILE A 128 -7.97 2.96 -2.24
N ASN A 129 -6.92 3.74 -2.28
CA ASN A 129 -6.57 4.79 -1.31
C ASN A 129 -6.27 6.11 -2.01
N SER A 130 -7.00 6.41 -3.07
CA SER A 130 -6.82 7.62 -3.87
C SER A 130 -6.88 8.91 -3.04
N GLY A 131 -7.73 8.97 -2.02
CA GLY A 131 -7.85 10.13 -1.13
C GLY A 131 -6.55 10.45 -0.40
N THR A 132 -5.95 9.46 0.26
CA THR A 132 -4.69 9.61 1.01
C THR A 132 -3.53 9.94 0.06
N LEU A 133 -3.47 9.30 -1.11
CA LEU A 133 -2.44 9.59 -2.09
C LEU A 133 -2.54 11.02 -2.64
N LEU A 134 -3.75 11.49 -2.93
CA LEU A 134 -3.98 12.86 -3.39
C LEU A 134 -3.59 13.89 -2.31
N GLU A 135 -3.90 13.61 -1.05
CA GLU A 135 -3.52 14.46 0.08
C GLU A 135 -2.01 14.56 0.21
N LEU A 136 -1.28 13.43 0.19
CA LEU A 136 0.18 13.39 0.24
C LEU A 136 0.82 14.15 -0.92
N VAL A 137 0.30 13.98 -2.13
CA VAL A 137 0.82 14.69 -3.31
C VAL A 137 0.57 16.19 -3.20
N ASN A 138 -0.58 16.61 -2.72
CA ASN A 138 -0.88 18.02 -2.49
C ASN A 138 0.02 18.62 -1.38
N LYS A 139 0.26 17.91 -0.27
CA LYS A 139 1.20 18.31 0.77
C LYS A 139 2.61 18.46 0.22
N ARG A 140 3.08 17.48 -0.60
CA ARG A 140 4.38 17.57 -1.27
C ARG A 140 4.52 18.82 -2.13
N ASP A 141 3.53 19.10 -2.95
CA ASP A 141 3.54 20.27 -3.85
C ASP A 141 3.50 21.57 -3.04
N HIS A 142 2.76 21.59 -1.95
CA HIS A 142 2.76 22.71 -1.01
C HIS A 142 4.16 22.93 -0.40
N ILE A 143 4.79 21.89 0.12
CA ILE A 143 6.16 21.95 0.69
C ILE A 143 7.15 22.45 -0.37
N ALA A 144 7.12 21.90 -1.58
CA ALA A 144 7.99 22.31 -2.67
C ALA A 144 7.85 23.79 -3.01
N THR A 145 6.62 24.28 -3.05
CA THR A 145 6.33 25.70 -3.30
C THR A 145 6.86 26.59 -2.18
N GLN A 146 6.59 26.23 -0.92
CA GLN A 146 7.07 26.97 0.24
C GLN A 146 8.59 26.99 0.32
N LEU A 147 9.25 25.88 0.03
CA LEU A 147 10.72 25.78 0.01
C LEU A 147 11.33 26.69 -1.05
N ASN A 148 10.75 26.75 -2.25
CA ASN A 148 11.22 27.66 -3.30
C ASN A 148 11.08 29.12 -2.88
N LEU A 149 9.94 29.50 -2.32
CA LEU A 149 9.71 30.85 -1.83
C LEU A 149 10.68 31.22 -0.71
N GLN A 150 10.94 30.29 0.22
CA GLN A 150 11.87 30.52 1.31
C GLN A 150 13.32 30.65 0.79
N ASN A 151 13.70 29.88 -0.24
CA ASN A 151 15.00 30.00 -0.87
C ASN A 151 15.19 31.35 -1.59
N GLU A 152 14.15 31.83 -2.27
CA GLU A 152 14.17 33.17 -2.88
C GLU A 152 14.26 34.27 -1.82
N SER A 153 13.55 34.13 -0.70
CA SER A 153 13.63 35.06 0.43
C SER A 153 15.05 35.10 1.01
N PHE A 154 15.68 33.96 1.25
CA PHE A 154 17.04 33.90 1.77
C PHE A 154 18.07 34.47 0.78
N ARG A 155 17.89 34.31 -0.52
CA ARG A 155 18.74 34.97 -1.54
C ARG A 155 18.63 36.49 -1.43
N ALA A 156 17.40 37.02 -1.36
CA ALA A 156 17.18 38.45 -1.22
C ALA A 156 17.83 39.02 0.07
N ILE A 157 17.72 38.29 1.20
CA ILE A 157 18.38 38.65 2.47
C ILE A 157 19.90 38.63 2.33
N SER A 158 20.46 37.61 1.68
CA SER A 158 21.90 37.47 1.44
C SER A 158 22.44 38.62 0.59
N ASP A 159 21.72 38.97 -0.47
CA ASP A 159 22.10 40.08 -1.37
C ASP A 159 22.05 41.41 -0.60
N LYS A 160 20.99 41.63 0.19
CA LYS A 160 20.87 42.86 0.99
C LYS A 160 21.94 42.95 2.08
N THR A 161 22.25 41.81 2.73
CA THR A 161 23.35 41.75 3.73
C THR A 161 24.70 42.11 3.11
N THR A 162 24.96 41.67 1.89
CA THR A 162 26.18 41.94 1.15
C THR A 162 26.27 43.41 0.77
N GLU A 163 25.17 44.02 0.33
CA GLU A 163 25.07 45.44 0.04
C GLU A 163 25.28 46.27 1.32
N TRP A 164 24.65 45.90 2.44
CA TRP A 164 24.80 46.57 3.74
C TRP A 164 26.25 46.53 4.25
N ARG A 165 26.92 45.36 4.13
CA ARG A 165 28.33 45.21 4.48
C ARG A 165 29.21 46.14 3.65
N ARG A 166 28.95 46.25 2.36
CA ARG A 166 29.70 47.16 1.45
C ARG A 166 29.47 48.64 1.82
N GLN A 167 28.25 49.03 2.18
CA GLN A 167 27.95 50.38 2.63
C GLN A 167 28.69 50.74 3.94
N MET A 168 28.74 49.81 4.89
CA MET A 168 29.46 49.97 6.18
C MET A 168 30.98 50.13 5.99
N GLU A 169 31.55 49.48 4.95
CA GLU A 169 32.98 49.58 4.66
C GLU A 169 33.37 50.99 4.19
N TYR A 170 32.44 51.76 3.59
CA TYR A 170 32.66 53.12 3.16
C TYR A 170 32.28 54.17 4.19
N LEU A 171 31.79 53.83 5.37
CA LEU A 171 31.49 54.79 6.42
C LEU A 171 32.83 55.18 7.09
N PRO A 172 33.17 56.49 7.19
CA PRO A 172 34.36 56.90 7.89
C PRO A 172 34.26 56.59 9.36
N ILE A 173 35.27 55.95 9.92
CA ILE A 173 35.41 55.73 11.36
C ILE A 173 35.64 57.12 12.01
N ILE A 174 34.62 57.65 12.67
CA ILE A 174 34.73 58.90 13.47
C ILE A 174 35.27 58.54 14.84
#